data_43c32e77daa5653a0acdd15c71f4f1f7
#
_entry.id   43c32e77daa5653a0acdd15c71f4f1f7
#
_cell.length_a   1.000
_cell.length_b   1.000
_cell.length_c   1.000
_cell.angle_alpha   90.00
_cell.angle_beta   90.00
_cell.angle_gamma   90.00
#
_symmetry.space_group_name_H-M   'P 1'
#
loop_
_entity.id
_entity.type
_entity.pdbx_description
1 polymer ?
#
loop_
_entity_poly.entity_id
_entity_poly.type
_entity_poly.pdbx_seq_one_letter_code
_entity_poly.pdbx_strand_id
1 'polypeptide(L)'
;LQSANGYYTRIVELGMVSGLLGADFEGERALPAAEPEDFVRESAIVRRPKPEYKVGIKPVENGIVINHIASGRPVEEIWNRVDAIRRILALNVRSSHGVYHSNAGPETFKGIVSLPDILAFDRKDLKKLAAISPGCTLNMVKDGEVVRKYRLAMPPRVYNFDEISCRNPNCVSHPEHKEGVPPEFRRVAGERFACRWCEAEHAFSEIWNLGN
;
A
#
# COMPACT_ATOMS: atom_id res chain seq x y z
N LEU A 1 5.42 24.92 -22.22
CA LEU A 1 6.14 25.31 -21.00
C LEU A 1 6.97 24.15 -20.47
N GLN A 2 7.97 23.78 -21.21
CA GLN A 2 8.92 22.77 -20.80
C GLN A 2 10.21 23.49 -20.40
N SER A 3 10.60 23.42 -19.15
CA SER A 3 11.91 23.91 -18.76
C SER A 3 12.81 22.72 -18.42
N ALA A 4 14.06 22.81 -18.78
CA ALA A 4 15.07 21.82 -18.43
C ALA A 4 15.22 21.63 -16.90
N ASN A 5 14.67 22.53 -16.09
CA ASN A 5 14.83 22.59 -14.64
C ASN A 5 13.53 22.30 -13.88
N GLY A 6 12.50 21.75 -14.51
CA GLY A 6 11.25 21.42 -13.86
C GLY A 6 10.43 22.62 -13.35
N TYR A 7 10.75 23.83 -13.75
CA TYR A 7 10.02 25.04 -13.35
C TYR A 7 8.52 24.94 -13.60
N TYR A 8 8.16 24.32 -14.68
CA TYR A 8 6.77 24.08 -15.02
C TYR A 8 6.05 23.29 -13.92
N THR A 9 6.66 22.22 -13.47
CA THR A 9 6.07 21.35 -12.44
C THR A 9 5.96 22.06 -11.11
N ARG A 10 6.95 22.84 -10.71
CA ARG A 10 6.87 23.66 -9.47
C ARG A 10 5.78 24.72 -9.55
N ILE A 11 5.63 25.37 -10.69
CA ILE A 11 4.55 26.34 -10.89
C ILE A 11 3.18 25.64 -10.76
N VAL A 12 3.05 24.44 -11.33
CA VAL A 12 1.83 23.63 -11.21
C VAL A 12 1.57 23.25 -9.76
N GLU A 13 2.59 22.81 -9.04
CA GLU A 13 2.47 22.47 -7.62
C GLU A 13 2.02 23.66 -6.76
N LEU A 14 2.55 24.83 -7.01
CA LEU A 14 2.17 26.04 -6.32
C LEU A 14 0.81 26.63 -6.73
N GLY A 15 0.16 26.02 -7.74
CA GLY A 15 -1.13 26.51 -8.25
C GLY A 15 -1.02 27.81 -9.06
N MET A 16 0.18 28.27 -9.35
CA MET A 16 0.37 29.52 -10.10
C MET A 16 -0.09 29.41 -11.55
N VAL A 17 -0.12 28.20 -12.09
CA VAL A 17 -0.54 27.92 -13.48
C VAL A 17 -2.06 27.79 -13.59
N SER A 18 -2.78 27.50 -12.51
CA SER A 18 -4.23 27.37 -12.54
C SER A 18 -4.92 28.63 -13.04
N GLY A 19 -4.41 29.80 -12.64
CA GLY A 19 -4.91 31.09 -13.15
C GLY A 19 -4.63 31.33 -14.65
N LEU A 20 -3.62 30.67 -15.23
CA LEU A 20 -3.27 30.75 -16.64
C LEU A 20 -4.00 29.71 -17.50
N LEU A 21 -4.26 28.52 -16.94
CA LEU A 21 -4.86 27.38 -17.61
C LEU A 21 -6.36 27.26 -17.36
N GLY A 22 -6.90 28.04 -16.43
CA GLY A 22 -8.33 28.06 -16.12
C GLY A 22 -8.78 26.93 -15.19
N ALA A 23 -10.11 26.80 -15.04
CA ALA A 23 -10.76 25.91 -14.08
C ALA A 23 -10.50 24.42 -14.31
N ASP A 24 -10.22 23.99 -15.54
CA ASP A 24 -9.97 22.60 -15.89
C ASP A 24 -8.73 22.05 -15.19
N PHE A 25 -7.74 22.91 -14.99
CA PHE A 25 -6.52 22.54 -14.28
C PHE A 25 -6.76 22.36 -12.78
N GLU A 26 -7.61 23.19 -12.19
CA GLU A 26 -8.01 23.03 -10.78
C GLU A 26 -8.88 21.79 -10.57
N GLY A 27 -9.72 21.45 -11.55
CA GLY A 27 -10.50 20.22 -11.56
C GLY A 27 -9.62 18.97 -11.50
N GLU A 28 -8.55 18.92 -12.26
CA GLU A 28 -7.57 17.81 -12.18
C GLU A 28 -6.87 17.74 -10.83
N ARG A 29 -6.60 18.87 -10.18
CA ARG A 29 -6.02 18.90 -8.84
C ARG A 29 -6.98 18.44 -7.74
N ALA A 30 -8.26 18.69 -7.91
CA ALA A 30 -9.27 18.24 -6.98
C ALA A 30 -9.53 16.72 -7.06
N LEU A 31 -9.19 16.07 -8.17
CA LEU A 31 -9.34 14.63 -8.36
C LEU A 31 -8.65 13.76 -7.29
N PRO A 32 -7.48 14.11 -6.75
CA PRO A 32 -6.88 13.33 -5.67
C PRO A 32 -7.71 13.26 -4.39
N ALA A 33 -8.55 14.24 -4.13
CA ALA A 33 -9.41 14.26 -2.95
C ALA A 33 -10.60 13.30 -3.04
N ALA A 34 -10.94 12.86 -4.23
CA ALA A 34 -12.12 12.06 -4.54
C ALA A 34 -11.78 10.61 -4.95
N GLU A 35 -10.67 10.05 -4.49
CA GLU A 35 -10.43 8.62 -4.70
C GLU A 35 -11.50 7.80 -4.00
N PRO A 36 -12.21 6.94 -4.74
CA PRO A 36 -13.20 6.06 -4.15
C PRO A 36 -12.50 5.14 -3.14
N GLU A 37 -13.13 4.89 -2.01
CA GLU A 37 -12.67 3.97 -0.97
C GLU A 37 -12.84 2.50 -1.36
N ASP A 38 -12.81 2.18 -2.64
CA ASP A 38 -13.07 0.86 -3.19
C ASP A 38 -11.94 -0.16 -2.95
N PHE A 39 -10.79 0.30 -2.46
CA PHE A 39 -9.69 -0.58 -2.07
C PHE A 39 -9.86 -1.22 -0.67
N VAL A 40 -10.86 -0.79 0.12
CA VAL A 40 -11.22 -1.39 1.41
C VAL A 40 -12.63 -1.95 1.33
N ARG A 41 -12.75 -3.27 1.39
CA ARG A 41 -14.06 -3.95 1.34
C ARG A 41 -14.30 -4.74 2.61
N GLU A 42 -15.44 -4.54 3.23
CA GLU A 42 -15.85 -5.37 4.36
C GLU A 42 -16.07 -6.83 3.88
N SER A 43 -15.59 -7.78 4.66
CA SER A 43 -15.67 -9.20 4.36
C SER A 43 -16.41 -9.94 5.47
N ALA A 44 -17.15 -10.98 5.11
CA ALA A 44 -17.80 -11.84 6.07
C ALA A 44 -16.77 -12.50 7.01
N ILE A 45 -17.15 -12.58 8.29
CA ILE A 45 -16.40 -13.31 9.31
C ILE A 45 -16.87 -14.75 9.28
N VAL A 46 -16.03 -15.65 8.75
CA VAL A 46 -16.31 -17.08 8.80
C VAL A 46 -15.68 -17.65 10.06
N ARG A 47 -16.52 -18.02 11.03
CA ARG A 47 -16.08 -18.70 12.24
C ARG A 47 -15.76 -20.15 11.88
N ARG A 48 -14.50 -20.55 12.09
CA ARG A 48 -14.06 -21.94 11.95
C ARG A 48 -13.72 -22.49 13.34
N PRO A 49 -13.95 -23.78 13.62
CA PRO A 49 -13.50 -24.37 14.86
C PRO A 49 -11.99 -24.14 15.02
N LYS A 50 -11.58 -23.74 16.23
CA LYS A 50 -10.15 -23.57 16.53
C LYS A 50 -9.53 -24.96 16.53
N PRO A 51 -8.45 -25.23 15.78
CA PRO A 51 -7.74 -26.48 15.91
C PRO A 51 -7.19 -26.63 17.34
N GLU A 52 -7.14 -27.84 17.84
CA GLU A 52 -6.71 -28.16 19.23
C GLU A 52 -5.31 -27.62 19.55
N TYR A 53 -4.45 -27.49 18.53
CA TYR A 53 -3.15 -26.85 18.67
C TYR A 53 -2.93 -25.87 17.51
N LYS A 54 -2.76 -24.63 17.84
CA LYS A 54 -2.21 -23.63 16.94
C LYS A 54 -0.73 -23.47 17.27
N VAL A 55 0.11 -24.09 16.47
CA VAL A 55 1.49 -23.63 16.34
C VAL A 55 1.45 -22.35 15.50
N GLY A 56 1.57 -21.19 16.12
CA GLY A 56 1.43 -19.97 15.37
C GLY A 56 1.55 -18.70 16.22
N ILE A 57 1.13 -17.59 15.65
CA ILE A 57 1.18 -16.27 16.27
C ILE A 57 0.39 -16.27 17.58
N LYS A 58 0.97 -15.64 18.61
CA LYS A 58 0.30 -15.38 19.87
C LYS A 58 -1.05 -14.70 19.62
N PRO A 59 -2.15 -15.18 20.18
CA PRO A 59 -3.46 -14.56 20.03
C PRO A 59 -3.42 -13.09 20.46
N VAL A 60 -4.09 -12.24 19.70
CA VAL A 60 -4.31 -10.85 20.04
C VAL A 60 -5.63 -10.78 20.77
N GLU A 61 -5.63 -10.18 21.95
CA GLU A 61 -6.85 -9.95 22.74
C GLU A 61 -7.61 -8.73 22.19
N ASN A 62 -6.90 -7.61 22.05
CA ASN A 62 -7.41 -6.41 21.40
C ASN A 62 -6.37 -5.90 20.42
N GLY A 63 -6.78 -5.54 19.20
CA GLY A 63 -5.86 -5.01 18.19
C GLY A 63 -6.22 -5.39 16.78
N ILE A 64 -5.24 -5.28 15.88
CA ILE A 64 -5.39 -5.59 14.46
C ILE A 64 -4.46 -6.75 14.08
N VAL A 65 -4.99 -7.67 13.30
CA VAL A 65 -4.22 -8.72 12.64
C VAL A 65 -4.29 -8.53 11.14
N ILE A 66 -3.14 -8.21 10.52
CA ILE A 66 -2.96 -8.20 9.07
C ILE A 66 -2.68 -9.63 8.63
N ASN A 67 -3.53 -10.21 7.83
CA ASN A 67 -3.48 -11.61 7.44
C ASN A 67 -3.52 -11.76 5.91
N HIS A 68 -3.15 -12.91 5.38
CA HIS A 68 -3.07 -13.20 3.94
C HIS A 68 -2.10 -12.28 3.18
N ILE A 69 -1.04 -11.80 3.83
CA ILE A 69 0.01 -11.02 3.18
C ILE A 69 0.68 -11.90 2.13
N ALA A 70 0.66 -11.46 0.86
CA ALA A 70 1.22 -12.16 -0.30
C ALA A 70 0.88 -13.67 -0.34
N SER A 71 -0.36 -14.03 0.04
CA SER A 71 -0.79 -15.43 0.14
C SER A 71 -0.66 -16.16 -1.21
N GLY A 72 0.00 -17.33 -1.19
CA GLY A 72 0.25 -18.13 -2.38
C GLY A 72 1.46 -17.70 -3.22
N ARG A 73 2.22 -16.72 -2.76
CA ARG A 73 3.49 -16.33 -3.36
C ARG A 73 4.65 -17.14 -2.76
N PRO A 74 5.84 -17.14 -3.39
CA PRO A 74 7.04 -17.71 -2.79
C PRO A 74 7.31 -17.15 -1.39
N VAL A 75 7.87 -17.98 -0.51
CA VAL A 75 8.13 -17.60 0.90
C VAL A 75 8.98 -16.35 1.02
N GLU A 76 9.98 -16.21 0.14
CA GLU A 76 10.85 -15.03 0.09
C GLU A 76 10.04 -13.75 -0.23
N GLU A 77 9.14 -13.80 -1.20
CA GLU A 77 8.27 -12.66 -1.53
C GLU A 77 7.34 -12.30 -0.37
N ILE A 78 6.85 -13.32 0.35
CA ILE A 78 6.02 -13.09 1.53
C ILE A 78 6.80 -12.33 2.60
N TRP A 79 8.07 -12.74 2.88
CA TRP A 79 8.93 -12.05 3.83
C TRP A 79 9.20 -10.62 3.40
N ASN A 80 9.54 -10.40 2.13
CA ASN A 80 9.77 -9.06 1.60
C ASN A 80 8.55 -8.14 1.81
N ARG A 81 7.33 -8.66 1.62
CA ARG A 81 6.09 -7.90 1.87
C ARG A 81 5.84 -7.64 3.36
N VAL A 82 6.10 -8.62 4.21
CA VAL A 82 5.99 -8.45 5.68
C VAL A 82 6.95 -7.37 6.17
N ASP A 83 8.20 -7.38 5.71
CA ASP A 83 9.20 -6.38 6.08
C ASP A 83 8.87 -5.00 5.50
N ALA A 84 8.39 -4.94 4.26
CA ALA A 84 7.90 -3.70 3.64
C ALA A 84 6.77 -3.07 4.47
N ILE A 85 5.79 -3.87 4.90
CA ILE A 85 4.68 -3.39 5.76
C ILE A 85 5.23 -2.80 7.05
N ARG A 86 6.16 -3.48 7.71
CA ARG A 86 6.75 -2.99 8.97
C ARG A 86 7.50 -1.68 8.80
N ARG A 87 8.29 -1.54 7.74
CA ARG A 87 9.08 -0.32 7.45
C ARG A 87 8.18 0.84 7.05
N ILE A 88 7.29 0.62 6.08
CA ILE A 88 6.48 1.69 5.47
C ILE A 88 5.40 2.22 6.41
N LEU A 89 4.83 1.35 7.25
CA LEU A 89 3.90 1.79 8.30
C LEU A 89 4.63 2.25 9.58
N ALA A 90 5.96 2.30 9.56
CA ALA A 90 6.78 2.68 10.72
C ALA A 90 6.32 1.98 12.02
N LEU A 91 6.08 0.66 11.94
CA LEU A 91 5.54 -0.11 13.04
C LEU A 91 6.55 -0.29 14.18
N ASN A 92 6.82 0.80 14.89
CA ASN A 92 7.69 0.83 16.09
C ASN A 92 6.90 0.43 17.36
N VAL A 93 5.92 -0.43 17.18
CA VAL A 93 5.05 -0.92 18.25
C VAL A 93 5.30 -2.40 18.50
N ARG A 94 4.85 -2.87 19.67
CA ARG A 94 4.87 -4.30 19.98
C ARG A 94 4.08 -5.06 18.91
N SER A 95 4.75 -5.97 18.21
CA SER A 95 4.14 -6.76 17.15
C SER A 95 4.72 -8.17 17.12
N SER A 96 3.97 -9.10 16.59
CA SER A 96 4.46 -10.41 16.17
C SER A 96 4.14 -10.64 14.69
N HIS A 97 5.07 -11.24 13.95
CA HIS A 97 4.93 -11.45 12.53
C HIS A 97 5.62 -12.74 12.09
N GLY A 98 5.25 -13.24 10.95
CA GLY A 98 5.84 -14.46 10.40
C GLY A 98 5.15 -14.95 9.14
N VAL A 99 5.69 -16.03 8.60
CA VAL A 99 5.13 -16.76 7.45
C VAL A 99 4.57 -18.08 7.96
N TYR A 100 3.34 -18.39 7.56
CA TYR A 100 2.59 -19.52 8.06
C TYR A 100 1.89 -20.26 6.93
N HIS A 101 1.59 -21.53 7.15
CA HIS A 101 0.74 -22.27 6.23
C HIS A 101 -0.62 -21.61 6.04
N SER A 102 -1.07 -21.58 4.80
CA SER A 102 -2.41 -21.13 4.44
C SER A 102 -3.33 -22.34 4.34
N ASN A 103 -4.59 -22.15 4.72
CA ASN A 103 -5.61 -23.21 4.52
C ASN A 103 -6.05 -23.35 3.05
N ALA A 104 -5.42 -22.64 2.13
CA ALA A 104 -5.73 -22.72 0.68
C ALA A 104 -5.10 -23.93 -0.01
N GLY A 105 -4.13 -24.57 0.64
CA GLY A 105 -3.48 -25.77 0.12
C GLY A 105 -2.24 -26.17 0.93
N PRO A 106 -1.75 -27.40 0.78
CA PRO A 106 -0.67 -27.94 1.62
C PRO A 106 0.65 -27.21 1.46
N GLU A 107 0.95 -26.72 0.28
CA GLU A 107 2.19 -25.97 -0.04
C GLU A 107 1.95 -24.43 -0.12
N THR A 108 0.84 -23.97 0.43
CA THR A 108 0.48 -22.55 0.34
C THR A 108 0.83 -21.84 1.63
N PHE A 109 1.61 -20.76 1.52
CA PHE A 109 2.02 -19.92 2.64
C PHE A 109 1.39 -18.54 2.57
N LYS A 110 1.41 -17.83 3.68
CA LYS A 110 0.95 -16.45 3.84
C LYS A 110 1.70 -15.76 4.97
N GLY A 111 1.89 -14.46 4.82
CA GLY A 111 2.39 -13.63 5.90
C GLY A 111 1.26 -13.19 6.85
N ILE A 112 1.61 -13.01 8.11
CA ILE A 112 0.76 -12.45 9.13
C ILE A 112 1.56 -11.45 9.96
N VAL A 113 0.92 -10.32 10.29
CA VAL A 113 1.43 -9.34 11.26
C VAL A 113 0.34 -9.08 12.28
N SER A 114 0.65 -9.27 13.55
CA SER A 114 -0.26 -9.02 14.67
C SER A 114 0.18 -7.78 15.43
N LEU A 115 -0.74 -6.87 15.65
CA LEU A 115 -0.54 -5.55 16.24
C LEU A 115 -1.44 -5.43 17.46
N PRO A 116 -0.99 -5.91 18.65
CA PRO A 116 -1.73 -5.70 19.89
C PRO A 116 -1.88 -4.20 20.16
N ASP A 117 -3.01 -3.82 20.72
CA ASP A 117 -3.33 -2.46 21.18
C ASP A 117 -3.46 -1.40 20.07
N ILE A 118 -3.27 -1.78 18.80
CA ILE A 118 -3.57 -0.92 17.65
C ILE A 118 -5.01 -1.18 17.22
N LEU A 119 -5.87 -0.16 17.36
CA LEU A 119 -7.31 -0.31 17.12
C LEU A 119 -7.78 0.26 15.79
N ALA A 120 -6.96 1.09 15.14
CA ALA A 120 -7.27 1.69 13.85
C ALA A 120 -5.99 2.03 13.08
N PHE A 121 -6.11 2.08 11.78
CA PHE A 121 -5.15 2.73 10.87
C PHE A 121 -5.80 3.97 10.27
N ASP A 122 -5.01 4.99 10.01
CA ASP A 122 -5.47 6.11 9.21
C ASP A 122 -5.64 5.70 7.73
N ARG A 123 -6.26 6.58 6.95
CA ARG A 123 -6.54 6.31 5.53
C ARG A 123 -5.26 6.18 4.70
N LYS A 124 -4.23 6.95 5.02
CA LYS A 124 -2.94 6.91 4.31
C LYS A 124 -2.26 5.57 4.53
N ASP A 125 -2.24 5.09 5.77
CA ASP A 125 -1.67 3.79 6.13
C ASP A 125 -2.44 2.62 5.52
N LEU A 126 -3.77 2.70 5.50
CA LEU A 126 -4.60 1.70 4.81
C LEU A 126 -4.30 1.64 3.31
N LYS A 127 -4.09 2.79 2.67
CA LYS A 127 -3.74 2.87 1.25
C LYS A 127 -2.34 2.32 0.98
N LYS A 128 -1.36 2.65 1.82
CA LYS A 128 -0.02 2.07 1.78
C LYS A 128 -0.10 0.55 1.88
N LEU A 129 -0.80 0.04 2.89
CA LEU A 129 -0.94 -1.39 3.10
C LEU A 129 -1.62 -2.09 1.92
N ALA A 130 -2.69 -1.49 1.38
CA ALA A 130 -3.39 -2.01 0.20
C ALA A 130 -2.47 -2.06 -1.03
N ALA A 131 -1.63 -1.05 -1.21
CA ALA A 131 -0.67 -0.98 -2.30
C ALA A 131 0.50 -1.96 -2.13
N ILE A 132 1.00 -2.17 -0.90
CA ILE A 132 2.11 -3.10 -0.63
C ILE A 132 1.67 -4.55 -0.72
N SER A 133 0.52 -4.88 -0.17
CA SER A 133 0.01 -6.25 -0.08
C SER A 133 -1.46 -6.35 -0.48
N PRO A 134 -1.76 -6.17 -1.77
CA PRO A 134 -3.12 -6.32 -2.26
C PRO A 134 -3.65 -7.73 -1.99
N GLY A 135 -4.91 -7.81 -1.62
CA GLY A 135 -5.56 -9.08 -1.25
C GLY A 135 -5.39 -9.47 0.22
N CYS A 136 -4.54 -8.78 0.99
CA CYS A 136 -4.45 -9.01 2.43
C CYS A 136 -5.76 -8.65 3.14
N THR A 137 -5.92 -9.15 4.35
CA THR A 137 -7.10 -8.86 5.18
C THR A 137 -6.70 -8.24 6.50
N LEU A 138 -7.49 -7.25 6.94
CA LEU A 138 -7.42 -6.68 8.27
C LEU A 138 -8.50 -7.30 9.13
N ASN A 139 -8.11 -7.96 10.20
CA ASN A 139 -9.01 -8.48 11.19
C ASN A 139 -8.92 -7.57 12.43
N MET A 140 -10.00 -6.89 12.76
CA MET A 140 -10.10 -6.15 14.01
C MET A 140 -10.53 -7.14 15.11
N VAL A 141 -9.71 -7.22 16.14
CA VAL A 141 -9.91 -8.16 17.26
C VAL A 141 -10.28 -7.37 18.50
N LYS A 142 -11.33 -7.83 19.18
CA LYS A 142 -11.76 -7.34 20.48
C LYS A 142 -12.13 -8.54 21.36
N ASP A 143 -11.62 -8.54 22.59
CA ASP A 143 -11.83 -9.62 23.57
C ASP A 143 -11.49 -11.01 22.98
N GLY A 144 -10.43 -11.08 22.19
CA GLY A 144 -9.96 -12.29 21.53
C GLY A 144 -10.78 -12.78 20.34
N GLU A 145 -11.84 -12.04 19.95
CA GLU A 145 -12.69 -12.37 18.82
C GLU A 145 -12.54 -11.37 17.68
N VAL A 146 -12.63 -11.85 16.43
CA VAL A 146 -12.68 -10.97 15.25
C VAL A 146 -14.06 -10.33 15.18
N VAL A 147 -14.12 -9.02 15.39
CA VAL A 147 -15.37 -8.24 15.36
C VAL A 147 -15.64 -7.60 13.99
N ARG A 148 -14.58 -7.29 13.24
CA ARG A 148 -14.68 -6.80 11.86
C ARG A 148 -13.55 -7.36 11.01
N LYS A 149 -13.80 -7.54 9.73
CA LYS A 149 -12.83 -8.01 8.76
C LYS A 149 -12.95 -7.22 7.48
N TYR A 150 -11.82 -6.71 7.01
CA TYR A 150 -11.72 -5.99 5.75
C TYR A 150 -10.75 -6.68 4.82
N ARG A 151 -11.03 -6.67 3.53
CA ARG A 151 -10.12 -7.10 2.48
C ARG A 151 -9.63 -5.86 1.74
N LEU A 152 -8.32 -5.76 1.54
CA LEU A 152 -7.70 -4.68 0.81
C LEU A 152 -7.47 -5.07 -0.64
N ALA A 153 -7.88 -4.22 -1.56
CA ALA A 153 -7.63 -4.38 -2.99
C ALA A 153 -6.50 -3.44 -3.43
N MET A 154 -5.87 -3.73 -4.57
CA MET A 154 -4.88 -2.83 -5.16
C MET A 154 -5.54 -1.48 -5.47
N PRO A 155 -5.05 -0.37 -4.94
CA PRO A 155 -5.58 0.94 -5.27
C PRO A 155 -5.33 1.27 -6.75
N PRO A 156 -6.23 2.03 -7.40
CA PRO A 156 -6.07 2.41 -8.80
C PRO A 156 -4.92 3.38 -9.03
N ARG A 157 -4.56 4.14 -7.99
CA ARG A 157 -3.47 5.13 -8.01
C ARG A 157 -2.65 5.03 -6.74
N VAL A 158 -1.32 5.17 -6.89
CA VAL A 158 -0.36 5.20 -5.77
C VAL A 158 0.41 6.51 -5.85
N TYR A 159 0.26 7.37 -4.86
CA TYR A 159 0.85 8.70 -4.80
C TYR A 159 0.94 9.21 -3.37
N ASN A 160 1.70 10.29 -3.17
CA ASN A 160 1.92 10.91 -1.85
C ASN A 160 2.54 9.97 -0.82
N PHE A 161 3.43 9.09 -1.28
CA PHE A 161 4.25 8.24 -0.43
C PHE A 161 5.72 8.56 -0.69
N ASP A 162 6.48 8.76 0.36
CA ASP A 162 7.92 9.04 0.28
C ASP A 162 8.71 7.80 -0.14
N GLU A 163 8.09 6.63 0.00
CA GLU A 163 8.70 5.33 -0.26
C GLU A 163 8.56 4.88 -1.72
N ILE A 164 7.97 5.69 -2.60
CA ILE A 164 7.84 5.35 -4.02
C ILE A 164 8.70 6.26 -4.89
N SER A 165 9.18 5.72 -6.02
CA SER A 165 9.93 6.50 -7.02
C SER A 165 9.74 5.97 -8.42
N CYS A 166 9.83 6.85 -9.42
CA CYS A 166 9.95 6.45 -10.81
C CYS A 166 11.37 5.95 -11.08
N ARG A 167 11.50 4.85 -11.84
CA ARG A 167 12.80 4.26 -12.20
C ARG A 167 13.32 4.75 -13.55
N ASN A 168 12.52 5.52 -14.28
CA ASN A 168 13.00 6.12 -15.52
C ASN A 168 13.94 7.30 -15.19
N PRO A 169 15.22 7.22 -15.53
CA PRO A 169 16.19 8.28 -15.21
C PRO A 169 15.89 9.62 -15.89
N ASN A 170 15.07 9.63 -16.93
CA ASN A 170 14.67 10.85 -17.62
C ASN A 170 13.34 11.43 -17.10
N CYS A 171 12.78 10.86 -16.03
CA CYS A 171 11.53 11.33 -15.47
C CYS A 171 11.74 12.48 -14.50
N VAL A 172 10.95 13.53 -14.61
CA VAL A 172 11.00 14.69 -13.70
C VAL A 172 10.76 14.30 -12.21
N SER A 173 10.06 13.19 -11.96
CA SER A 173 9.87 12.65 -10.59
C SER A 173 10.94 11.64 -10.17
N HIS A 174 12.00 11.47 -10.99
CA HIS A 174 13.11 10.62 -10.56
C HIS A 174 13.92 11.30 -9.45
N PRO A 175 14.30 10.60 -8.38
CA PRO A 175 14.95 11.18 -7.20
C PRO A 175 16.23 11.97 -7.52
N GLU A 176 16.99 11.57 -8.53
CA GLU A 176 18.25 12.21 -8.91
C GLU A 176 18.07 13.64 -9.46
N HIS A 177 16.91 13.96 -10.02
CA HIS A 177 16.66 15.30 -10.55
C HIS A 177 16.43 16.36 -9.49
N LYS A 178 16.05 15.95 -8.27
CA LYS A 178 15.80 16.86 -7.12
C LYS A 178 14.80 17.98 -7.44
N GLU A 179 13.88 17.73 -8.37
CA GLU A 179 12.90 18.71 -8.83
C GLU A 179 11.74 18.89 -7.83
N GLY A 180 11.67 18.05 -6.79
CA GLY A 180 10.60 18.09 -5.80
C GLY A 180 9.24 17.66 -6.34
N VAL A 181 9.22 16.98 -7.48
CA VAL A 181 8.00 16.46 -8.09
C VAL A 181 7.65 15.11 -7.47
N PRO A 182 6.53 15.02 -6.72
CA PRO A 182 6.15 13.76 -6.09
C PRO A 182 5.82 12.70 -7.16
N PRO A 183 6.31 11.46 -6.99
CA PRO A 183 5.95 10.38 -7.88
C PRO A 183 4.47 10.03 -7.73
N GLU A 184 3.84 9.78 -8.87
CA GLU A 184 2.47 9.33 -8.95
C GLU A 184 2.36 8.22 -9.99
N PHE A 185 1.70 7.14 -9.64
CA PHE A 185 1.52 5.98 -10.49
C PHE A 185 0.05 5.64 -10.64
N ARG A 186 -0.36 5.35 -11.87
CA ARG A 186 -1.68 4.85 -12.21
C ARG A 186 -1.58 3.38 -12.60
N ARG A 187 -2.42 2.55 -12.03
CA ARG A 187 -2.51 1.14 -12.40
C ARG A 187 -2.99 1.00 -13.86
N VAL A 188 -2.26 0.23 -14.64
CA VAL A 188 -2.61 -0.08 -16.04
C VAL A 188 -3.23 -1.46 -16.17
N ALA A 189 -2.58 -2.48 -15.61
CA ALA A 189 -3.10 -3.85 -15.60
C ALA A 189 -2.43 -4.67 -14.50
N GLY A 190 -3.15 -5.58 -13.87
CA GLY A 190 -2.59 -6.48 -12.86
C GLY A 190 -1.82 -5.74 -11.77
N GLU A 191 -0.53 -6.02 -11.66
CA GLU A 191 0.44 -5.35 -10.77
C GLU A 191 1.39 -4.41 -11.54
N ARG A 192 0.98 -3.86 -12.68
CA ARG A 192 1.73 -2.88 -13.47
C ARG A 192 1.17 -1.49 -13.30
N PHE A 193 2.07 -0.52 -13.24
CA PHE A 193 1.77 0.89 -13.01
C PHE A 193 2.49 1.75 -14.03
N ALA A 194 1.80 2.73 -14.59
CA ALA A 194 2.39 3.77 -15.41
C ALA A 194 2.66 5.02 -14.56
N CYS A 195 3.85 5.58 -14.68
CA CYS A 195 4.18 6.86 -14.08
C CYS A 195 3.34 7.96 -14.74
N ARG A 196 2.74 8.84 -13.93
CA ARG A 196 1.95 9.97 -14.44
C ARG A 196 2.76 10.93 -15.30
N TRP A 197 4.04 11.11 -14.99
CA TRP A 197 4.87 12.16 -15.57
C TRP A 197 5.57 11.75 -16.86
N CYS A 198 6.00 10.51 -16.97
CA CYS A 198 6.75 10.02 -18.13
C CYS A 198 6.09 8.82 -18.82
N GLU A 199 4.97 8.36 -18.32
CA GLU A 199 4.18 7.22 -18.83
C GLU A 199 4.93 5.88 -18.86
N ALA A 200 6.18 5.83 -18.39
CA ALA A 200 6.92 4.59 -18.29
C ALA A 200 6.20 3.61 -17.37
N GLU A 201 6.05 2.38 -17.83
CA GLU A 201 5.44 1.30 -17.05
C GLU A 201 6.46 0.60 -16.18
N HIS A 202 6.08 0.35 -14.94
CA HIS A 202 6.86 -0.34 -13.92
C HIS A 202 6.08 -1.51 -13.35
N ALA A 203 6.78 -2.57 -12.96
CA ALA A 203 6.19 -3.58 -12.11
C ALA A 203 5.96 -2.99 -10.71
N PHE A 204 4.99 -3.55 -9.98
CA PHE A 204 4.68 -3.11 -8.63
C PHE A 204 5.91 -3.07 -7.71
N SER A 205 6.77 -4.10 -7.79
CA SER A 205 7.98 -4.20 -6.95
C SER A 205 9.02 -3.12 -7.26
N GLU A 206 9.01 -2.57 -8.46
CA GLU A 206 10.01 -1.59 -8.91
C GLU A 206 9.74 -0.19 -8.41
N ILE A 207 8.48 0.15 -8.14
CA ILE A 207 8.13 1.50 -7.70
C ILE A 207 8.43 1.78 -6.23
N TRP A 208 8.65 0.73 -5.41
CA TRP A 208 8.92 0.88 -3.98
C TRP A 208 10.40 1.02 -3.66
N ASN A 209 10.74 2.04 -2.91
CA ASN A 209 12.08 2.22 -2.31
C ASN A 209 12.08 1.55 -0.93
N LEU A 210 12.31 0.25 -0.89
CA LEU A 210 12.29 -0.49 0.37
C LEU A 210 13.61 -0.40 1.15
N GLY A 211 14.60 0.35 0.62
CA GLY A 211 15.94 0.47 1.19
C GLY A 211 16.63 -0.89 1.28
N ASN A 212 17.82 -1.02 0.75
CA ASN A 212 18.69 -2.15 1.05
C ASN A 212 19.24 -2.02 2.47
#